data_8b86abf85bdc6f48c6654cb8354a6bbd
#
_entry.id   8b86abf85bdc6f48c6654cb8354a6bbd
#
_cell.length_a   1.000
_cell.length_b   1.000
_cell.length_c   1.000
_cell.angle_alpha   90.00
_cell.angle_beta   90.00
_cell.angle_gamma   90.00
#
_symmetry.space_group_name_H-M   'P 1'
#
loop_
_entity.id
_entity.type
_entity.pdbx_description
1 polymer ?
#
loop_
_entity_poly.entity_id
_entity_poly.type
_entity_poly.pdbx_seq_one_letter_code
_entity_poly.pdbx_strand_id
1 'polypeptide(L)'
;MKEIKYIAIEGVIGAGKTSLAKMLGERLNAKVVLEQYYENPFLEKFYQNRERYAFQTQIFFLLSRYRQQLELLQRDLFHEYLITDYIFDKDKIFAHINLKGEELKLYEMLVSLLEKNIPTPDLVIYLQSSVERLMFNIRKRGRPFEKNITEDYIRELFEAYNEFFFNQYKKSPVLVVNATEIDFVNSKEDFEDLMNKILSPRKSYFEYYNPAKR
;
A
#
# COMPACT_ATOMS: atom_id res chain seq x y z
N MET A 1 19.34 -4.98 16.54
CA MET A 1 18.28 -4.47 15.65
C MET A 1 17.01 -5.26 15.98
N LYS A 2 15.84 -4.62 15.93
CA LYS A 2 14.57 -5.34 16.13
C LYS A 2 14.39 -6.34 14.98
N GLU A 3 13.97 -7.55 15.30
CA GLU A 3 13.65 -8.57 14.30
C GLU A 3 12.44 -8.12 13.48
N ILE A 4 12.52 -8.25 12.15
CA ILE A 4 11.42 -7.89 11.25
C ILE A 4 10.43 -9.06 11.23
N LYS A 5 9.23 -8.83 11.75
CA LYS A 5 8.13 -9.81 11.76
C LYS A 5 6.89 -9.33 11.03
N TYR A 6 6.63 -8.02 11.05
CA TYR A 6 5.53 -7.41 10.31
C TYR A 6 6.05 -6.55 9.16
N ILE A 7 5.79 -7.00 7.92
CA ILE A 7 6.15 -6.29 6.69
C ILE A 7 4.88 -5.78 6.02
N ALA A 8 4.83 -4.49 5.73
CA ALA A 8 3.75 -3.91 4.95
C ALA A 8 4.27 -3.46 3.58
N ILE A 9 3.49 -3.71 2.53
CA ILE A 9 3.83 -3.34 1.16
C ILE A 9 2.89 -2.23 0.71
N GLU A 10 3.47 -1.11 0.30
CA GLU A 10 2.74 0.05 -0.17
C GLU A 10 3.17 0.49 -1.56
N GLY A 11 2.35 1.34 -2.17
CA GLY A 11 2.55 1.89 -3.51
C GLY A 11 1.23 2.26 -4.17
N VAL A 12 1.29 3.01 -5.23
CA VAL A 12 0.13 3.46 -6.01
C VAL A 12 -0.65 2.27 -6.60
N ILE A 13 -1.88 2.51 -7.00
CA ILE A 13 -2.69 1.52 -7.74
C ILE A 13 -1.88 1.03 -8.95
N GLY A 14 -1.76 -0.29 -9.13
CA GLY A 14 -0.96 -0.86 -10.21
C GLY A 14 0.51 -1.15 -9.89
N ALA A 15 1.03 -0.77 -8.71
CA ALA A 15 2.43 -0.99 -8.34
C ALA A 15 2.85 -2.45 -8.10
N GLY A 16 1.91 -3.39 -8.00
CA GLY A 16 2.22 -4.81 -7.79
C GLY A 16 2.20 -5.28 -6.34
N LYS A 17 1.69 -4.48 -5.39
CA LYS A 17 1.64 -4.76 -3.95
C LYS A 17 1.14 -6.16 -3.60
N THR A 18 -0.07 -6.49 -4.09
CA THR A 18 -0.73 -7.77 -3.79
C THR A 18 0.07 -8.98 -4.34
N SER A 19 0.70 -8.82 -5.50
CA SER A 19 1.56 -9.86 -6.07
C SER A 19 2.77 -10.10 -5.20
N LEU A 20 3.47 -9.02 -4.80
CA LEU A 20 4.63 -9.13 -3.93
C LEU A 20 4.25 -9.69 -2.56
N ALA A 21 3.12 -9.26 -1.97
CA ALA A 21 2.64 -9.77 -0.68
C ALA A 21 2.41 -11.28 -0.70
N LYS A 22 1.78 -11.79 -1.76
CA LYS A 22 1.55 -13.24 -1.92
C LYS A 22 2.86 -14.01 -2.09
N MET A 23 3.76 -13.53 -2.96
CA MET A 23 5.05 -14.19 -3.22
C MET A 23 5.93 -14.22 -1.97
N LEU A 24 6.01 -13.12 -1.22
CA LEU A 24 6.72 -13.07 0.05
C LEU A 24 6.05 -13.98 1.09
N GLY A 25 4.71 -14.02 1.11
CA GLY A 25 3.93 -14.88 1.99
C GLY A 25 4.27 -16.36 1.80
N GLU A 26 4.29 -16.81 0.56
CA GLU A 26 4.68 -18.19 0.20
C GLU A 26 6.14 -18.49 0.57
N ARG A 27 7.05 -17.56 0.24
CA ARG A 27 8.49 -17.73 0.46
C ARG A 27 8.88 -17.76 1.93
N LEU A 28 8.18 -16.99 2.78
CA LEU A 28 8.45 -16.87 4.22
C LEU A 28 7.51 -17.69 5.08
N ASN A 29 6.58 -18.44 4.50
CA ASN A 29 5.48 -19.09 5.22
C ASN A 29 4.77 -18.11 6.17
N ALA A 30 4.40 -16.93 5.65
CA ALA A 30 3.84 -15.84 6.42
C ALA A 30 2.32 -15.80 6.39
N LYS A 31 1.70 -15.26 7.45
CA LYS A 31 0.31 -14.82 7.39
C LYS A 31 0.20 -13.62 6.44
N VAL A 32 -0.62 -13.75 5.40
CA VAL A 32 -0.85 -12.68 4.43
C VAL A 32 -2.23 -12.08 4.63
N VAL A 33 -2.31 -10.76 4.82
CA VAL A 33 -3.57 -10.02 4.94
C VAL A 33 -3.64 -8.99 3.82
N LEU A 34 -4.61 -9.18 2.93
CA LEU A 34 -4.81 -8.35 1.75
C LEU A 34 -5.96 -7.35 1.95
N GLU A 35 -5.84 -6.19 1.35
CA GLU A 35 -6.88 -5.16 1.38
C GLU A 35 -8.17 -5.66 0.69
N GLN A 36 -9.30 -5.57 1.41
CA GLN A 36 -10.62 -6.01 0.94
C GLN A 36 -11.33 -4.89 0.16
N TYR A 37 -10.68 -4.36 -0.89
CA TYR A 37 -11.21 -3.25 -1.69
C TYR A 37 -12.56 -3.57 -2.36
N TYR A 38 -12.82 -4.85 -2.67
CA TYR A 38 -14.03 -5.32 -3.35
C TYR A 38 -15.28 -5.26 -2.47
N GLU A 39 -15.14 -5.15 -1.15
CA GLU A 39 -16.26 -4.99 -0.23
C GLU A 39 -16.83 -3.56 -0.23
N ASN A 40 -16.11 -2.59 -0.80
CA ASN A 40 -16.55 -1.21 -0.81
C ASN A 40 -17.63 -0.97 -1.88
N PRO A 41 -18.91 -0.79 -1.48
CA PRO A 41 -20.02 -0.65 -2.43
C PRO A 41 -20.02 0.68 -3.19
N PHE A 42 -19.16 1.62 -2.79
CA PHE A 42 -19.06 2.94 -3.40
C PHE A 42 -17.90 3.04 -4.39
N LEU A 43 -16.97 2.07 -4.43
CA LEU A 43 -15.72 2.17 -5.18
C LEU A 43 -15.95 2.34 -6.69
N GLU A 44 -16.86 1.59 -7.29
CA GLU A 44 -17.17 1.72 -8.71
C GLU A 44 -17.80 3.09 -9.02
N LYS A 45 -18.72 3.54 -8.18
CA LYS A 45 -19.36 4.86 -8.31
C LYS A 45 -18.37 5.99 -8.10
N PHE A 46 -17.39 5.82 -7.22
CA PHE A 46 -16.31 6.78 -7.00
C PHE A 46 -15.49 7.00 -8.28
N TYR A 47 -15.09 5.94 -8.99
CA TYR A 47 -14.36 6.12 -10.24
C TYR A 47 -15.20 6.71 -11.37
N GLN A 48 -16.54 6.64 -11.30
CA GLN A 48 -17.43 7.31 -12.23
C GLN A 48 -17.64 8.79 -11.87
N ASN A 49 -17.75 9.11 -10.60
CA ASN A 49 -17.93 10.47 -10.09
C ASN A 49 -17.26 10.63 -8.72
N ARG A 50 -15.97 11.01 -8.74
CA ARG A 50 -15.13 11.17 -7.53
C ARG A 50 -15.74 12.13 -6.53
N GLU A 51 -16.12 13.33 -6.97
CA GLU A 51 -16.63 14.39 -6.10
C GLU A 51 -17.83 13.94 -5.29
N ARG A 52 -18.79 13.25 -5.93
CA ARG A 52 -20.02 12.81 -5.28
C ARG A 52 -19.82 11.66 -4.29
N TYR A 53 -18.88 10.75 -4.56
CA TYR A 53 -18.76 9.51 -3.81
C TYR A 53 -17.46 9.41 -2.99
N ALA A 54 -16.63 10.45 -2.98
CA ALA A 54 -15.35 10.44 -2.27
C ALA A 54 -15.52 10.17 -0.78
N PHE A 55 -16.39 10.90 -0.10
CA PHE A 55 -16.56 10.79 1.35
C PHE A 55 -17.02 9.40 1.77
N GLN A 56 -18.09 8.87 1.14
CA GLN A 56 -18.64 7.54 1.46
C GLN A 56 -17.60 6.44 1.21
N THR A 57 -16.88 6.55 0.09
CA THR A 57 -15.82 5.60 -0.27
C THR A 57 -14.71 5.62 0.75
N GLN A 58 -14.29 6.82 1.17
CA GLN A 58 -13.19 7.00 2.09
C GLN A 58 -13.53 6.52 3.51
N ILE A 59 -14.72 6.85 4.01
CA ILE A 59 -15.18 6.37 5.33
C ILE A 59 -15.32 4.86 5.35
N PHE A 60 -15.84 4.25 4.29
CA PHE A 60 -15.92 2.80 4.20
C PHE A 60 -14.53 2.16 4.28
N PHE A 61 -13.55 2.67 3.51
CA PHE A 61 -12.18 2.16 3.55
C PHE A 61 -11.53 2.33 4.92
N LEU A 62 -11.71 3.49 5.56
CA LEU A 62 -11.19 3.76 6.90
C LEU A 62 -11.69 2.69 7.90
N LEU A 63 -13.00 2.45 7.94
CA LEU A 63 -13.59 1.51 8.88
C LEU A 63 -13.24 0.05 8.54
N SER A 64 -13.21 -0.32 7.26
CA SER A 64 -12.81 -1.66 6.81
C SER A 64 -11.34 -1.95 7.18
N ARG A 65 -10.43 -1.02 6.88
CA ARG A 65 -9.02 -1.15 7.25
C ARG A 65 -8.83 -1.20 8.77
N TYR A 66 -9.55 -0.35 9.51
CA TYR A 66 -9.50 -0.37 10.97
C TYR A 66 -9.88 -1.75 11.52
N ARG A 67 -10.99 -2.33 11.06
CA ARG A 67 -11.43 -3.67 11.46
C ARG A 67 -10.36 -4.72 11.15
N GLN A 68 -9.82 -4.73 9.91
CA GLN A 68 -8.74 -5.64 9.54
C GLN A 68 -7.49 -5.47 10.41
N GLN A 69 -7.11 -4.24 10.74
CA GLN A 69 -5.94 -3.97 11.59
C GLN A 69 -6.13 -4.47 13.03
N LEU A 70 -7.35 -4.41 13.58
CA LEU A 70 -7.63 -5.00 14.89
C LEU A 70 -7.48 -6.52 14.90
N GLU A 71 -7.80 -7.19 13.79
CA GLU A 71 -7.60 -8.63 13.64
C GLU A 71 -6.11 -9.02 13.62
N LEU A 72 -5.22 -8.11 13.17
CA LEU A 72 -3.77 -8.34 13.21
C LEU A 72 -3.20 -8.40 14.62
N LEU A 73 -3.87 -7.78 15.60
CA LEU A 73 -3.47 -7.82 17.02
C LEU A 73 -3.67 -9.22 17.63
N GLN A 74 -4.49 -10.07 17.01
CA GLN A 74 -4.67 -11.44 17.48
C GLN A 74 -3.40 -12.24 17.19
N ARG A 75 -2.85 -12.86 18.26
CA ARG A 75 -1.62 -13.65 18.16
C ARG A 75 -1.79 -14.80 17.16
N ASP A 76 -0.98 -14.79 16.13
CA ASP A 76 -0.83 -15.94 15.24
C ASP A 76 0.20 -16.92 15.84
N LEU A 77 -0.20 -18.18 16.00
CA LEU A 77 0.65 -19.23 16.57
C LEU A 77 1.34 -20.08 15.50
N PHE A 78 0.97 -19.90 14.23
CA PHE A 78 1.40 -20.75 13.12
C PHE A 78 2.39 -20.06 12.18
N HIS A 79 2.42 -18.73 12.18
CA HIS A 79 3.28 -17.96 11.31
C HIS A 79 4.19 -17.03 12.10
N GLU A 80 5.45 -16.99 11.70
CA GLU A 80 6.45 -16.09 12.28
C GLU A 80 6.35 -14.68 11.69
N TYR A 81 5.98 -14.59 10.41
CA TYR A 81 5.87 -13.34 9.67
C TYR A 81 4.42 -12.97 9.40
N LEU A 82 4.15 -11.67 9.40
CA LEU A 82 2.92 -11.05 8.94
C LEU A 82 3.22 -10.15 7.75
N ILE A 83 2.46 -10.29 6.66
CA ILE A 83 2.61 -9.47 5.47
C ILE A 83 1.26 -8.85 5.11
N THR A 84 1.24 -7.53 4.90
CA THR A 84 0.06 -6.80 4.41
C THR A 84 0.37 -6.10 3.09
N ASP A 85 -0.63 -5.94 2.20
CA ASP A 85 -0.47 -5.16 0.97
C ASP A 85 -0.98 -3.72 1.11
N TYR A 86 -1.01 -3.22 2.35
CA TYR A 86 -1.34 -1.85 2.71
C TYR A 86 -0.83 -1.50 4.12
N ILE A 87 -0.69 -0.20 4.43
CA ILE A 87 -0.63 0.35 5.78
C ILE A 87 -1.92 1.12 6.09
N PHE A 88 -2.25 1.28 7.37
CA PHE A 88 -3.42 2.06 7.79
C PHE A 88 -3.35 3.52 7.31
N ASP A 89 -2.17 4.12 7.39
CA ASP A 89 -1.91 5.51 7.00
C ASP A 89 -2.15 5.81 5.50
N LYS A 90 -2.18 4.77 4.63
CA LYS A 90 -2.60 4.89 3.22
C LYS A 90 -3.91 5.65 3.08
N ASP A 91 -4.82 5.45 4.02
CA ASP A 91 -6.14 6.06 4.02
C ASP A 91 -6.05 7.59 4.01
N LYS A 92 -5.09 8.16 4.75
CA LYS A 92 -4.83 9.61 4.80
C LYS A 92 -4.41 10.17 3.45
N ILE A 93 -3.56 9.43 2.70
CA ILE A 93 -3.12 9.85 1.36
C ILE A 93 -4.32 10.07 0.44
N PHE A 94 -5.22 9.08 0.40
CA PHE A 94 -6.43 9.16 -0.43
C PHE A 94 -7.41 10.23 0.06
N ALA A 95 -7.58 10.37 1.38
CA ALA A 95 -8.48 11.37 1.94
C ALA A 95 -8.05 12.79 1.56
N HIS A 96 -6.77 13.12 1.68
CA HIS A 96 -6.27 14.46 1.35
C HIS A 96 -6.37 14.81 -0.15
N ILE A 97 -6.35 13.82 -1.03
CA ILE A 97 -6.58 14.02 -2.48
C ILE A 97 -8.08 14.23 -2.78
N ASN A 98 -8.94 13.48 -2.11
CA ASN A 98 -10.33 13.34 -2.53
C ASN A 98 -11.34 14.14 -1.69
N LEU A 99 -11.00 14.51 -0.45
CA LEU A 99 -11.91 15.23 0.47
C LEU A 99 -11.49 16.68 0.64
N LYS A 100 -12.46 17.54 0.90
CA LYS A 100 -12.25 18.98 1.13
C LYS A 100 -13.16 19.50 2.23
N GLY A 101 -12.80 20.66 2.81
CA GLY A 101 -13.66 21.38 3.74
C GLY A 101 -14.11 20.54 4.95
N GLU A 102 -15.41 20.52 5.22
CA GLU A 102 -15.96 19.84 6.40
C GLU A 102 -15.87 18.32 6.32
N GLU A 103 -15.90 17.73 5.12
CA GLU A 103 -15.72 16.29 4.94
C GLU A 103 -14.31 15.83 5.33
N LEU A 104 -13.28 16.59 4.95
CA LEU A 104 -11.91 16.29 5.35
C LEU A 104 -11.71 16.45 6.86
N LYS A 105 -12.25 17.51 7.46
CA LYS A 105 -12.19 17.71 8.91
C LYS A 105 -12.84 16.57 9.69
N LEU A 106 -14.02 16.14 9.27
CA LEU A 106 -14.71 15.01 9.88
C LEU A 106 -13.91 13.71 9.74
N TYR A 107 -13.35 13.48 8.56
CA TYR A 107 -12.47 12.34 8.32
C TYR A 107 -11.25 12.36 9.27
N GLU A 108 -10.53 13.48 9.38
CA GLU A 108 -9.36 13.63 10.24
C GLU A 108 -9.69 13.40 11.73
N MET A 109 -10.87 13.87 12.16
CA MET A 109 -11.37 13.62 13.51
C MET A 109 -11.56 12.11 13.76
N LEU A 110 -12.18 11.38 12.84
CA LEU A 110 -12.37 9.94 12.93
C LEU A 110 -11.03 9.19 12.94
N VAL A 111 -10.12 9.51 12.02
CA VAL A 111 -8.79 8.88 11.98
C VAL A 111 -8.05 9.06 13.28
N SER A 112 -8.05 10.27 13.86
CA SER A 112 -7.35 10.56 15.12
C SER A 112 -7.83 9.69 16.30
N LEU A 113 -9.10 9.27 16.28
CA LEU A 113 -9.66 8.38 17.28
C LEU A 113 -9.27 6.92 17.04
N LEU A 114 -9.23 6.48 15.78
CA LEU A 114 -9.03 5.09 15.39
C LEU A 114 -7.56 4.67 15.38
N GLU A 115 -6.64 5.56 14.97
CA GLU A 115 -5.24 5.20 14.74
C GLU A 115 -4.45 4.84 16.01
N LYS A 116 -4.95 5.15 17.21
CA LYS A 116 -4.23 4.96 18.49
C LYS A 116 -3.84 3.52 18.78
N ASN A 117 -4.63 2.56 18.28
CA ASN A 117 -4.47 1.14 18.57
C ASN A 117 -4.03 0.33 17.32
N ILE A 118 -3.58 1.00 16.27
CA ILE A 118 -3.16 0.33 15.05
C ILE A 118 -1.73 -0.18 15.18
N PRO A 119 -1.46 -1.47 14.87
CA PRO A 119 -0.11 -2.01 14.89
C PRO A 119 0.76 -1.34 13.82
N THR A 120 2.00 -1.06 14.20
CA THR A 120 2.98 -0.44 13.29
C THR A 120 3.86 -1.54 12.69
N PRO A 121 4.03 -1.58 11.36
CA PRO A 121 4.93 -2.55 10.73
C PRO A 121 6.38 -2.35 11.17
N ASP A 122 7.15 -3.44 11.18
CA ASP A 122 8.60 -3.37 11.42
C ASP A 122 9.36 -2.87 10.19
N LEU A 123 8.77 -3.04 9.00
CA LEU A 123 9.28 -2.56 7.73
C LEU A 123 8.14 -2.21 6.78
N VAL A 124 8.23 -1.07 6.12
CA VAL A 124 7.37 -0.73 4.98
C VAL A 124 8.19 -0.83 3.69
N ILE A 125 7.68 -1.58 2.72
CA ILE A 125 8.22 -1.63 1.36
C ILE A 125 7.36 -0.72 0.49
N TYR A 126 7.92 0.41 0.07
CA TYR A 126 7.24 1.32 -0.86
C TYR A 126 7.65 1.00 -2.30
N LEU A 127 6.74 0.38 -3.06
CA LEU A 127 6.90 0.13 -4.49
C LEU A 127 6.64 1.42 -5.27
N GLN A 128 7.70 2.12 -5.63
CA GLN A 128 7.64 3.30 -6.48
C GLN A 128 7.73 2.88 -7.95
N SER A 129 6.83 3.37 -8.80
CA SER A 129 6.80 3.03 -10.23
C SER A 129 6.35 4.23 -11.05
N SER A 130 6.76 4.31 -12.31
CA SER A 130 6.33 5.41 -13.18
C SER A 130 4.82 5.36 -13.47
N VAL A 131 4.23 6.53 -13.75
CA VAL A 131 2.79 6.65 -14.05
C VAL A 131 2.41 5.77 -15.24
N GLU A 132 3.27 5.72 -16.27
CA GLU A 132 3.09 4.90 -17.46
C GLU A 132 3.04 3.40 -17.11
N ARG A 133 3.96 2.95 -16.25
CA ARG A 133 4.00 1.55 -15.79
C ARG A 133 2.78 1.20 -14.96
N LEU A 134 2.37 2.10 -14.06
CA LEU A 134 1.16 1.93 -13.25
C LEU A 134 -0.08 1.79 -14.13
N MET A 135 -0.26 2.68 -15.12
CA MET A 135 -1.39 2.63 -16.04
C MET A 135 -1.35 1.37 -16.92
N PHE A 136 -0.18 0.95 -17.38
CA PHE A 136 -0.01 -0.32 -18.11
C PHE A 136 -0.50 -1.50 -17.25
N ASN A 137 -0.06 -1.58 -16.00
CA ASN A 137 -0.45 -2.66 -15.09
C ASN A 137 -1.95 -2.65 -14.76
N ILE A 138 -2.56 -1.47 -14.57
CA ILE A 138 -4.01 -1.32 -14.34
C ILE A 138 -4.78 -1.86 -15.54
N ARG A 139 -4.41 -1.46 -16.76
CA ARG A 139 -5.05 -1.91 -18.00
C ARG A 139 -4.85 -3.42 -18.22
N LYS A 140 -3.64 -3.94 -18.00
CA LYS A 140 -3.30 -5.37 -18.15
C LYS A 140 -4.15 -6.26 -17.22
N ARG A 141 -4.37 -5.86 -15.96
CA ARG A 141 -5.18 -6.64 -15.03
C ARG A 141 -6.70 -6.55 -15.29
N GLY A 142 -7.17 -5.50 -15.97
CA GLY A 142 -8.50 -5.40 -16.56
C GLY A 142 -9.68 -5.45 -15.59
N ARG A 143 -9.58 -4.92 -14.38
CA ARG A 143 -10.69 -4.89 -13.44
C ARG A 143 -11.81 -3.96 -13.94
N PRO A 144 -13.09 -4.43 -13.99
CA PRO A 144 -14.18 -3.65 -14.59
C PRO A 144 -14.37 -2.26 -13.97
N PHE A 145 -14.28 -2.14 -12.64
CA PHE A 145 -14.48 -0.87 -11.92
C PHE A 145 -13.30 0.11 -12.09
N GLU A 146 -12.13 -0.35 -12.56
CA GLU A 146 -10.96 0.49 -12.81
C GLU A 146 -10.92 1.12 -14.20
N LYS A 147 -11.89 0.81 -15.07
CA LYS A 147 -11.92 1.34 -16.47
C LYS A 147 -11.94 2.86 -16.55
N ASN A 148 -12.49 3.51 -15.52
CA ASN A 148 -12.63 4.97 -15.44
C ASN A 148 -11.45 5.66 -14.72
N ILE A 149 -10.42 4.90 -14.31
CA ILE A 149 -9.21 5.49 -13.72
C ILE A 149 -8.47 6.27 -14.81
N THR A 150 -8.28 7.56 -14.57
CA THR A 150 -7.54 8.45 -15.47
C THR A 150 -6.05 8.49 -15.13
N GLU A 151 -5.22 8.82 -16.10
CA GLU A 151 -3.79 9.02 -15.88
C GLU A 151 -3.53 10.18 -14.91
N ASP A 152 -4.32 11.26 -15.01
CA ASP A 152 -4.21 12.41 -14.10
C ASP A 152 -4.44 12.00 -12.64
N TYR A 153 -5.42 11.13 -12.38
CA TYR A 153 -5.65 10.62 -11.03
C TYR A 153 -4.48 9.76 -10.51
N ILE A 154 -3.90 8.94 -11.38
CA ILE A 154 -2.72 8.16 -11.00
C ILE A 154 -1.51 9.06 -10.76
N ARG A 155 -1.38 10.16 -11.49
CA ARG A 155 -0.33 11.17 -11.28
C ARG A 155 -0.52 11.90 -9.95
N GLU A 156 -1.75 12.34 -9.63
CA GLU A 156 -2.06 12.91 -8.31
C GLU A 156 -1.70 11.93 -7.17
N LEU A 157 -2.06 10.66 -7.32
CA LEU A 157 -1.70 9.63 -6.34
C LEU A 157 -0.18 9.43 -6.23
N PHE A 158 0.51 9.38 -7.36
CA PHE A 158 1.97 9.21 -7.39
C PHE A 158 2.69 10.34 -6.65
N GLU A 159 2.29 11.59 -6.87
CA GLU A 159 2.85 12.75 -6.20
C GLU A 159 2.56 12.71 -4.70
N ALA A 160 1.31 12.42 -4.31
CA ALA A 160 0.92 12.34 -2.90
C ALA A 160 1.61 11.18 -2.15
N TYR A 161 1.79 10.03 -2.77
CA TYR A 161 2.54 8.91 -2.19
C TYR A 161 4.01 9.27 -1.98
N ASN A 162 4.65 9.93 -2.95
CA ASN A 162 6.03 10.38 -2.82
C ASN A 162 6.14 11.42 -1.69
N GLU A 163 5.28 12.45 -1.69
CA GLU A 163 5.26 13.43 -0.61
C GLU A 163 5.10 12.79 0.77
N PHE A 164 4.17 11.84 0.89
CA PHE A 164 3.91 11.15 2.14
C PHE A 164 5.13 10.33 2.60
N PHE A 165 5.67 9.45 1.76
CA PHE A 165 6.76 8.56 2.17
C PHE A 165 8.10 9.26 2.34
N PHE A 166 8.40 10.28 1.53
CA PHE A 166 9.68 10.97 1.63
C PHE A 166 9.70 12.02 2.75
N ASN A 167 8.58 12.70 3.01
CA ASN A 167 8.56 13.87 3.88
C ASN A 167 7.79 13.64 5.20
N GLN A 168 6.72 12.84 5.20
CA GLN A 168 5.78 12.78 6.33
C GLN A 168 5.88 11.49 7.14
N TYR A 169 6.05 10.33 6.52
CA TYR A 169 6.02 9.03 7.20
C TYR A 169 7.27 8.78 8.04
N LYS A 170 7.07 8.59 9.36
CA LYS A 170 8.16 8.39 10.34
C LYS A 170 7.88 7.25 11.34
N LYS A 171 6.83 6.43 11.10
CA LYS A 171 6.43 5.40 12.07
C LYS A 171 7.28 4.13 11.99
N SER A 172 7.79 3.79 10.79
CA SER A 172 8.57 2.56 10.54
C SER A 172 9.71 2.83 9.56
N PRO A 173 10.76 2.01 9.55
CA PRO A 173 11.74 2.00 8.46
C PRO A 173 11.07 1.78 7.11
N VAL A 174 11.56 2.48 6.09
CA VAL A 174 11.03 2.41 4.72
C VAL A 174 12.10 1.94 3.75
N LEU A 175 11.79 0.89 2.99
CA LEU A 175 12.54 0.49 1.81
C LEU A 175 11.78 0.94 0.56
N VAL A 176 12.25 1.98 -0.10
CA VAL A 176 11.73 2.39 -1.40
C VAL A 176 12.35 1.50 -2.47
N VAL A 177 11.51 0.83 -3.24
CA VAL A 177 11.91 -0.03 -4.35
C VAL A 177 11.48 0.61 -5.66
N ASN A 178 12.43 0.96 -6.52
CA ASN A 178 12.09 1.36 -7.89
C ASN A 178 11.59 0.14 -8.68
N ALA A 179 10.27 0.06 -8.82
CA ALA A 179 9.57 -1.04 -9.48
C ALA A 179 9.19 -0.72 -10.93
N THR A 180 9.78 0.33 -11.53
CA THR A 180 9.45 0.73 -12.90
C THR A 180 9.89 -0.30 -13.93
N GLU A 181 11.10 -0.85 -13.77
CA GLU A 181 11.73 -1.71 -14.78
C GLU A 181 11.93 -3.16 -14.31
N ILE A 182 11.62 -3.48 -13.05
CA ILE A 182 11.71 -4.85 -12.57
C ILE A 182 10.40 -5.61 -12.79
N ASP A 183 10.52 -6.90 -13.07
CA ASP A 183 9.37 -7.81 -13.19
C ASP A 183 9.48 -8.98 -12.21
N PHE A 184 9.44 -8.66 -10.94
CA PHE A 184 9.50 -9.69 -9.87
C PHE A 184 8.36 -10.72 -9.94
N VAL A 185 7.32 -10.47 -10.74
CA VAL A 185 6.22 -11.42 -10.93
C VAL A 185 6.59 -12.52 -11.93
N ASN A 186 7.28 -12.18 -13.02
CA ASN A 186 7.60 -13.12 -14.09
C ASN A 186 9.10 -13.51 -14.11
N SER A 187 9.98 -12.71 -13.49
CA SER A 187 11.40 -12.97 -13.36
C SER A 187 11.73 -13.48 -11.96
N LYS A 188 12.14 -14.75 -11.88
CA LYS A 188 12.59 -15.36 -10.62
C LYS A 188 13.84 -14.65 -10.08
N GLU A 189 14.73 -14.20 -10.94
CA GLU A 189 15.97 -13.51 -10.55
C GLU A 189 15.64 -12.16 -9.91
N ASP A 190 14.73 -11.37 -10.51
CA ASP A 190 14.31 -10.09 -9.94
C ASP A 190 13.64 -10.27 -8.57
N PHE A 191 12.84 -11.35 -8.42
CA PHE A 191 12.23 -11.65 -7.13
C PHE A 191 13.27 -12.03 -6.07
N GLU A 192 14.25 -12.89 -6.39
CA GLU A 192 15.28 -13.30 -5.44
C GLU A 192 16.19 -12.11 -5.06
N ASP A 193 16.54 -11.24 -5.99
CA ASP A 193 17.30 -10.02 -5.69
C ASP A 193 16.53 -9.09 -4.75
N LEU A 194 15.23 -8.89 -5.03
CA LEU A 194 14.37 -8.08 -4.17
C LEU A 194 14.21 -8.71 -2.77
N MET A 195 14.02 -10.02 -2.72
CA MET A 195 13.92 -10.80 -1.48
C MET A 195 15.17 -10.67 -0.63
N ASN A 196 16.36 -10.84 -1.22
CA ASN A 196 17.65 -10.66 -0.55
C ASN A 196 17.79 -9.24 0.00
N LYS A 197 17.33 -8.22 -0.75
CA LYS A 197 17.33 -6.84 -0.29
C LYS A 197 16.38 -6.62 0.89
N ILE A 198 15.16 -7.18 0.82
CA ILE A 198 14.16 -7.07 1.89
C ILE A 198 14.67 -7.68 3.20
N LEU A 199 15.29 -8.85 3.15
CA LEU A 199 15.80 -9.57 4.32
C LEU A 199 17.16 -9.08 4.81
N SER A 200 17.87 -8.28 4.02
CA SER A 200 19.19 -7.77 4.43
C SER A 200 19.05 -6.79 5.60
N PRO A 201 20.07 -6.74 6.51
CA PRO A 201 20.10 -5.77 7.59
C PRO A 201 19.94 -4.33 7.08
N ARG A 202 19.07 -3.55 7.71
CA ARG A 202 18.88 -2.13 7.36
C ARG A 202 20.11 -1.31 7.76
N LYS A 203 20.57 -0.46 6.86
CA LYS A 203 21.68 0.48 7.09
C LYS A 203 21.17 1.82 7.60
N SER A 204 19.94 2.18 7.25
CA SER A 204 19.30 3.42 7.64
C SER A 204 17.78 3.23 7.80
N TYR A 205 17.12 4.21 8.44
CA TYR A 205 15.67 4.22 8.61
C TYR A 205 14.93 4.35 7.28
N PHE A 206 15.56 5.00 6.30
CA PHE A 206 15.06 5.17 4.95
C PHE A 206 16.13 4.70 3.96
N GLU A 207 15.80 3.69 3.15
CA GLU A 207 16.69 3.15 2.13
C GLU A 207 16.02 3.18 0.77
N TYR A 208 16.80 3.50 -0.26
CA TYR A 208 16.36 3.43 -1.65
C TYR A 208 17.05 2.24 -2.33
N TYR A 209 16.27 1.41 -2.99
CA TYR A 209 16.76 0.28 -3.77
C TYR A 209 16.39 0.47 -5.24
N ASN A 210 17.38 0.65 -6.06
CA ASN A 210 17.25 0.72 -7.51
C ASN A 210 17.87 -0.55 -8.09
N PRO A 211 17.07 -1.54 -8.50
CA PRO A 211 17.57 -2.77 -9.11
C PRO A 211 18.40 -2.44 -10.35
N ALA A 212 19.49 -3.19 -10.56
CA ALA A 212 20.30 -3.03 -11.76
C ALA A 212 19.46 -3.39 -13.00
N LYS A 213 19.48 -2.53 -14.02
CA LYS A 213 18.93 -2.88 -15.34
C LYS A 213 19.71 -4.08 -15.88
N ARG A 214 19.01 -5.13 -16.22
CA ARG A 214 19.55 -6.31 -16.91
C ARG A 214 19.13 -6.32 -18.36
#